data_a9c245152c52aac4789503310626179d
#
_entry.id   a9c245152c52aac4789503310626179d
#
_cell.length_a   1.000
_cell.length_b   1.000
_cell.length_c   1.000
_cell.angle_alpha   90.00
_cell.angle_beta   90.00
_cell.angle_gamma   90.00
#
_symmetry.space_group_name_H-M   'P 1'
#
loop_
_entity.id
_entity.type
_entity.pdbx_description
1 polymer ?
#
loop_
_entity_poly.entity_id
_entity_poly.type
_entity_poly.pdbx_seq_one_letter_code
_entity_poly.pdbx_strand_id
1 'polypeptide(L)'
;MTASVVGQLGTHIQIAEIERANRKPTANLDAYDCYWRGLAEHVKFTKSGGEVTLAYFRKAIELDETFALAYSLASQVYAIRKQNQWMSDVPQETAEAIRLSRHAIELDPTDEQVLCRAGFVLAYFAGELDFGAECTRRGLAINPNHARGWQQSAWIQIYLGNHQTALEHARQYERLSPRDPTLIQSKLQAAYVHLFQGHYEEAAHLAEQISSERPAFAPGWRWLALSKALTGDAASANIATRKALELNPSLTASALATMMPLRRAVDVERLKEGYLLAGFPP
;
A
#
# COMPACT_ATOMS: atom_id res chain seq x y z
N MET A 1 -3.57 23.84 -12.56
CA MET A 1 -2.55 24.35 -11.61
C MET A 1 -3.00 24.26 -10.14
N THR A 2 -4.24 24.61 -9.80
CA THR A 2 -4.74 24.61 -8.41
C THR A 2 -4.74 23.25 -7.70
N ALA A 3 -5.16 22.18 -8.37
CA ALA A 3 -5.26 20.84 -7.75
C ALA A 3 -3.89 20.25 -7.34
N SER A 4 -2.85 20.45 -8.16
CA SER A 4 -1.48 20.00 -7.84
C SER A 4 -0.88 20.78 -6.67
N VAL A 5 -1.17 22.09 -6.58
CA VAL A 5 -0.70 22.93 -5.48
C VAL A 5 -1.37 22.54 -4.16
N VAL A 6 -2.67 22.24 -4.18
CA VAL A 6 -3.40 21.82 -2.97
C VAL A 6 -2.89 20.46 -2.47
N GLY A 7 -2.61 19.50 -3.37
CA GLY A 7 -2.02 18.22 -2.99
C GLY A 7 -0.62 18.36 -2.36
N GLN A 8 0.22 19.24 -2.94
CA GLN A 8 1.57 19.52 -2.40
C GLN A 8 1.50 20.25 -1.05
N LEU A 9 0.59 21.22 -0.89
CA LEU A 9 0.38 21.90 0.38
C LEU A 9 -0.06 20.92 1.47
N GLY A 10 -0.93 19.97 1.17
CA GLY A 10 -1.33 18.93 2.12
C GLY A 10 -0.14 18.14 2.65
N THR A 11 0.78 17.72 1.78
CA THR A 11 2.00 16.99 2.18
C THR A 11 2.94 17.87 2.99
N HIS A 12 3.13 19.15 2.62
CA HIS A 12 3.97 20.08 3.38
C HIS A 12 3.40 20.41 4.76
N ILE A 13 2.09 20.59 4.87
CA ILE A 13 1.41 20.78 6.16
C ILE A 13 1.59 19.54 7.04
N GLN A 14 1.44 18.33 6.48
CA GLN A 14 1.69 17.11 7.23
C GLN A 14 3.12 17.02 7.76
N ILE A 15 4.12 17.35 6.94
CA ILE A 15 5.53 17.36 7.36
C ILE A 15 5.75 18.37 8.49
N ALA A 16 5.20 19.59 8.35
CA ALA A 16 5.33 20.63 9.38
C ALA A 16 4.66 20.22 10.71
N GLU A 17 3.50 19.58 10.67
CA GLU A 17 2.83 19.07 11.87
C GLU A 17 3.58 17.87 12.49
N ILE A 18 4.19 17.01 11.69
CA ILE A 18 5.09 15.94 12.17
C ILE A 18 6.29 16.55 12.93
N GLU A 19 6.93 17.57 12.35
CA GLU A 19 8.06 18.27 13.01
C GLU A 19 7.63 18.97 14.30
N ARG A 20 6.44 19.58 14.31
CA ARG A 20 5.86 20.22 15.50
C ARG A 20 5.62 19.21 16.63
N ALA A 21 5.01 18.06 16.30
CA ALA A 21 4.75 16.99 17.27
C ALA A 21 6.04 16.43 17.87
N ASN A 22 7.09 16.24 17.05
CA ASN A 22 8.38 15.74 17.49
C ASN A 22 9.14 16.70 18.45
N ARG A 23 8.81 17.99 18.46
CA ARG A 23 9.43 18.99 19.34
C ARG A 23 8.73 19.13 20.70
N LYS A 24 7.55 18.52 20.84
CA LYS A 24 6.81 18.58 22.11
C LYS A 24 7.40 17.62 23.16
N PRO A 25 7.44 18.02 24.46
CA PRO A 25 7.74 17.09 25.55
C PRO A 25 6.71 15.96 25.61
N THR A 26 7.15 14.73 25.83
CA THR A 26 6.33 13.51 25.67
C THR A 26 5.43 13.18 26.85
N ALA A 27 5.52 13.84 27.99
CA ALA A 27 4.87 13.39 29.23
C ALA A 27 3.33 13.44 29.22
N ASN A 28 2.71 14.36 28.46
CA ASN A 28 1.25 14.54 28.39
C ASN A 28 0.83 14.86 26.95
N LEU A 29 0.94 13.88 26.05
CA LEU A 29 0.48 14.02 24.68
C LEU A 29 -1.03 13.77 24.61
N ASP A 30 -1.77 14.68 23.96
CA ASP A 30 -3.13 14.40 23.56
C ASP A 30 -3.20 13.38 22.40
N ALA A 31 -4.36 12.88 22.09
CA ALA A 31 -4.55 11.91 21.01
C ALA A 31 -3.98 12.40 19.67
N TYR A 32 -4.11 13.69 19.40
CA TYR A 32 -3.63 14.32 18.19
C TYR A 32 -2.08 14.34 18.08
N ASP A 33 -1.37 14.61 19.17
CA ASP A 33 0.10 14.54 19.18
C ASP A 33 0.59 13.10 18.99
N CYS A 34 -0.05 12.12 19.62
CA CYS A 34 0.24 10.70 19.38
C CYS A 34 0.02 10.32 17.92
N TYR A 35 -1.07 10.77 17.31
CA TYR A 35 -1.36 10.56 15.90
C TYR A 35 -0.23 11.08 14.99
N TRP A 36 0.22 12.33 15.18
CA TRP A 36 1.28 12.91 14.36
C TRP A 36 2.64 12.25 14.58
N ARG A 37 2.95 11.84 15.82
CA ARG A 37 4.16 11.04 16.09
C ARG A 37 4.11 9.69 15.42
N GLY A 38 2.96 9.04 15.47
CA GLY A 38 2.74 7.79 14.74
C GLY A 38 2.92 7.96 13.23
N LEU A 39 2.42 9.05 12.66
CA LEU A 39 2.60 9.37 11.25
C LEU A 39 4.07 9.62 10.88
N ALA A 40 4.84 10.29 11.76
CA ALA A 40 6.27 10.52 11.58
C ALA A 40 7.07 9.21 11.51
N GLU A 41 6.71 8.22 12.34
CA GLU A 41 7.33 6.89 12.27
C GLU A 41 6.87 6.09 11.03
N HIS A 42 5.59 6.24 10.67
CA HIS A 42 5.00 5.57 9.51
C HIS A 42 5.72 5.88 8.19
N VAL A 43 6.15 7.12 7.99
CA VAL A 43 6.84 7.54 6.75
C VAL A 43 8.26 6.99 6.62
N LYS A 44 8.86 6.45 7.70
CA LYS A 44 10.19 5.82 7.66
C LYS A 44 10.20 4.48 6.94
N PHE A 45 9.06 3.82 6.79
CA PHE A 45 8.88 2.57 6.04
C PHE A 45 9.84 1.44 6.46
N THR A 46 9.98 1.22 7.77
CA THR A 46 10.80 0.13 8.33
C THR A 46 9.95 -0.84 9.14
N LYS A 47 10.42 -2.08 9.32
CA LYS A 47 9.71 -3.08 10.14
C LYS A 47 9.56 -2.62 11.59
N SER A 48 10.64 -2.14 12.21
CA SER A 48 10.62 -1.59 13.57
C SER A 48 9.80 -0.32 13.69
N GLY A 49 9.85 0.56 12.67
CA GLY A 49 9.01 1.76 12.61
C GLY A 49 7.52 1.43 12.58
N GLY A 50 7.13 0.33 11.94
CA GLY A 50 5.74 -0.13 11.94
C GLY A 50 5.20 -0.51 13.33
N GLU A 51 6.03 -1.09 14.20
CA GLU A 51 5.64 -1.42 15.58
C GLU A 51 5.47 -0.15 16.43
N VAL A 52 6.42 0.78 16.30
CA VAL A 52 6.36 2.09 16.99
C VAL A 52 5.14 2.89 16.50
N THR A 53 4.88 2.88 15.21
CA THR A 53 3.69 3.50 14.61
C THR A 53 2.40 2.97 15.22
N LEU A 54 2.26 1.63 15.31
CA LEU A 54 1.07 1.01 15.93
C LEU A 54 0.94 1.40 17.40
N ALA A 55 2.03 1.47 18.15
CA ALA A 55 2.00 1.87 19.56
C ALA A 55 1.47 3.31 19.71
N TYR A 56 1.90 4.24 18.87
CA TYR A 56 1.39 5.61 18.87
C TYR A 56 -0.08 5.71 18.50
N PHE A 57 -0.53 4.98 17.45
CA PHE A 57 -1.94 5.01 17.07
C PHE A 57 -2.84 4.35 18.11
N ARG A 58 -2.39 3.25 18.75
CA ARG A 58 -3.11 2.66 19.89
C ARG A 58 -3.22 3.65 21.04
N LYS A 59 -2.14 4.38 21.34
CA LYS A 59 -2.17 5.41 22.37
C LYS A 59 -3.11 6.57 22.02
N ALA A 60 -3.15 6.99 20.76
CA ALA A 60 -4.11 7.99 20.29
C ALA A 60 -5.56 7.51 20.49
N ILE A 61 -5.83 6.22 20.18
CA ILE A 61 -7.15 5.58 20.35
C ILE A 61 -7.53 5.49 21.86
N GLU A 62 -6.58 5.10 22.72
CA GLU A 62 -6.82 5.06 24.17
C GLU A 62 -7.16 6.45 24.77
N LEU A 63 -6.59 7.52 24.21
CA LEU A 63 -6.84 8.90 24.65
C LEU A 63 -8.15 9.47 24.08
N ASP A 64 -8.55 9.02 22.90
CA ASP A 64 -9.80 9.39 22.22
C ASP A 64 -10.34 8.21 21.42
N GLU A 65 -11.28 7.46 22.00
CA GLU A 65 -11.92 6.29 21.38
C GLU A 65 -12.78 6.65 20.16
N THR A 66 -13.06 7.93 19.92
CA THR A 66 -13.83 8.40 18.76
C THR A 66 -12.94 8.88 17.60
N PHE A 67 -11.60 8.79 17.74
CA PHE A 67 -10.66 9.29 16.75
C PHE A 67 -10.54 8.37 15.51
N ALA A 68 -11.51 8.43 14.61
CA ALA A 68 -11.63 7.58 13.41
C ALA A 68 -10.35 7.51 12.56
N LEU A 69 -9.63 8.64 12.39
CA LEU A 69 -8.38 8.68 11.63
C LEU A 69 -7.28 7.81 12.26
N ALA A 70 -7.18 7.74 13.60
CA ALA A 70 -6.20 6.89 14.27
C ALA A 70 -6.48 5.39 14.01
N TYR A 71 -7.73 4.98 14.06
CA TYR A 71 -8.15 3.62 13.69
C TYR A 71 -7.83 3.28 12.23
N SER A 72 -8.16 4.19 11.31
CA SER A 72 -7.90 3.97 9.88
C SER A 72 -6.41 3.86 9.56
N LEU A 73 -5.55 4.68 10.18
CA LEU A 73 -4.10 4.60 10.02
C LEU A 73 -3.50 3.36 10.69
N ALA A 74 -3.96 2.99 11.88
CA ALA A 74 -3.54 1.74 12.53
C ALA A 74 -3.83 0.53 11.63
N SER A 75 -5.00 0.48 11.01
CA SER A 75 -5.35 -0.58 10.07
C SER A 75 -4.45 -0.60 8.82
N GLN A 76 -4.08 0.56 8.29
CA GLN A 76 -3.20 0.67 7.13
C GLN A 76 -1.77 0.18 7.41
N VAL A 77 -1.28 0.31 8.65
CA VAL A 77 0.03 -0.25 9.02
C VAL A 77 0.09 -1.75 8.79
N TYR A 78 -0.98 -2.47 9.10
CA TYR A 78 -1.06 -3.92 8.83
C TYR A 78 -1.00 -4.23 7.33
N ALA A 79 -1.60 -3.37 6.47
CA ALA A 79 -1.49 -3.56 5.02
C ALA A 79 -0.04 -3.45 4.54
N ILE A 80 0.74 -2.50 5.07
CA ILE A 80 2.17 -2.38 4.78
C ILE A 80 2.94 -3.60 5.32
N ARG A 81 2.62 -4.08 6.52
CA ARG A 81 3.23 -5.29 7.09
C ARG A 81 2.96 -6.53 6.23
N LYS A 82 1.72 -6.71 5.75
CA LYS A 82 1.37 -7.79 4.82
C LYS A 82 2.12 -7.69 3.51
N GLN A 83 2.14 -6.52 2.89
CA GLN A 83 2.82 -6.28 1.61
C GLN A 83 4.32 -6.62 1.66
N ASN A 84 4.98 -6.32 2.79
CA ASN A 84 6.40 -6.57 3.02
C ASN A 84 6.67 -7.89 3.75
N GLN A 85 5.62 -8.67 4.08
CA GLN A 85 5.71 -9.92 4.85
C GLN A 85 6.38 -9.75 6.22
N TRP A 86 6.03 -8.68 6.91
CA TRP A 86 6.50 -8.37 8.27
C TRP A 86 5.50 -8.77 9.35
N MET A 87 4.35 -9.37 8.98
CA MET A 87 3.37 -9.87 9.95
C MET A 87 3.97 -11.06 10.72
N SER A 88 3.79 -11.05 12.03
CA SER A 88 4.27 -12.12 12.93
C SER A 88 3.17 -13.15 13.22
N ASP A 89 1.94 -12.70 13.35
CA ASP A 89 0.74 -13.51 13.50
C ASP A 89 -0.28 -13.08 12.42
N VAL A 90 -0.23 -13.77 11.28
CA VAL A 90 -1.04 -13.40 10.11
C VAL A 90 -2.55 -13.45 10.41
N PRO A 91 -3.12 -14.50 11.05
CA PRO A 91 -4.54 -14.53 11.40
C PRO A 91 -4.96 -13.39 12.32
N GLN A 92 -4.23 -13.17 13.41
CA GLN A 92 -4.55 -12.15 14.40
C GLN A 92 -4.42 -10.73 13.81
N GLU A 93 -3.31 -10.45 13.12
CA GLU A 93 -3.07 -9.13 12.51
C GLU A 93 -4.08 -8.84 11.40
N THR A 94 -4.52 -9.86 10.64
CA THR A 94 -5.60 -9.75 9.65
C THR A 94 -6.93 -9.38 10.30
N ALA A 95 -7.33 -10.11 11.35
CA ALA A 95 -8.57 -9.84 12.07
C ALA A 95 -8.58 -8.43 12.67
N GLU A 96 -7.46 -8.01 13.24
CA GLU A 96 -7.32 -6.67 13.83
C GLU A 96 -7.38 -5.56 12.77
N ALA A 97 -6.73 -5.73 11.60
CA ALA A 97 -6.82 -4.78 10.50
C ALA A 97 -8.26 -4.57 10.04
N ILE A 98 -9.01 -5.67 9.89
CA ILE A 98 -10.42 -5.64 9.49
C ILE A 98 -11.27 -4.95 10.57
N ARG A 99 -11.09 -5.31 11.85
CA ARG A 99 -11.82 -4.72 12.97
C ARG A 99 -11.62 -3.21 13.05
N LEU A 100 -10.36 -2.74 13.00
CA LEU A 100 -10.02 -1.32 13.04
C LEU A 100 -10.62 -0.55 11.86
N SER A 101 -10.58 -1.13 10.66
CA SER A 101 -11.16 -0.50 9.46
C SER A 101 -12.66 -0.33 9.54
N ARG A 102 -13.38 -1.37 9.97
CA ARG A 102 -14.84 -1.29 10.14
C ARG A 102 -15.21 -0.23 11.17
N HIS A 103 -14.54 -0.27 12.32
CA HIS A 103 -14.79 0.68 13.39
C HIS A 103 -14.46 2.13 12.98
N ALA A 104 -13.41 2.36 12.20
CA ALA A 104 -13.12 3.69 11.66
C ALA A 104 -14.26 4.24 10.81
N ILE A 105 -14.85 3.42 9.92
CA ILE A 105 -15.99 3.83 9.07
C ILE A 105 -17.26 4.04 9.90
N GLU A 106 -17.49 3.25 10.96
CA GLU A 106 -18.61 3.43 11.89
C GLU A 106 -18.52 4.77 12.63
N LEU A 107 -17.32 5.15 13.07
CA LEU A 107 -17.06 6.41 13.79
C LEU A 107 -17.22 7.64 12.88
N ASP A 108 -16.67 7.60 11.67
CA ASP A 108 -16.82 8.69 10.71
C ASP A 108 -16.99 8.18 9.27
N PRO A 109 -18.25 7.98 8.84
CA PRO A 109 -18.58 7.54 7.48
C PRO A 109 -18.49 8.66 6.43
N THR A 110 -18.07 9.88 6.82
CA THR A 110 -18.02 11.07 5.97
C THR A 110 -16.61 11.65 5.76
N ASP A 111 -15.64 11.21 6.54
CA ASP A 111 -14.24 11.58 6.34
C ASP A 111 -13.64 10.84 5.14
N GLU A 112 -13.11 11.59 4.18
CA GLU A 112 -12.57 11.03 2.94
C GLU A 112 -11.32 10.17 3.16
N GLN A 113 -10.52 10.49 4.20
CA GLN A 113 -9.31 9.73 4.49
C GLN A 113 -9.66 8.39 5.15
N VAL A 114 -10.64 8.41 6.06
CA VAL A 114 -11.18 7.20 6.70
C VAL A 114 -11.77 6.28 5.64
N LEU A 115 -12.67 6.80 4.80
CA LEU A 115 -13.32 6.02 3.74
C LEU A 115 -12.30 5.37 2.80
N CYS A 116 -11.33 6.14 2.28
CA CYS A 116 -10.34 5.62 1.35
C CYS A 116 -9.45 4.57 2.01
N ARG A 117 -8.88 4.85 3.19
CA ARG A 117 -7.97 3.92 3.87
C ARG A 117 -8.66 2.65 4.32
N ALA A 118 -9.75 2.77 5.05
CA ALA A 118 -10.46 1.63 5.58
C ALA A 118 -11.07 0.77 4.46
N GLY A 119 -11.61 1.41 3.40
CA GLY A 119 -12.09 0.72 2.22
C GLY A 119 -10.99 -0.09 1.52
N PHE A 120 -9.79 0.49 1.36
CA PHE A 120 -8.65 -0.25 0.82
C PHE A 120 -8.24 -1.44 1.70
N VAL A 121 -8.19 -1.26 3.03
CA VAL A 121 -7.81 -2.33 3.95
C VAL A 121 -8.83 -3.46 3.92
N LEU A 122 -10.13 -3.16 3.91
CA LEU A 122 -11.19 -4.17 3.80
C LEU A 122 -11.14 -4.91 2.47
N ALA A 123 -10.89 -4.21 1.36
CA ALA A 123 -10.66 -4.86 0.07
C ALA A 123 -9.45 -5.81 0.13
N TYR A 124 -8.33 -5.37 0.74
CA TYR A 124 -7.07 -6.11 0.74
C TYR A 124 -7.05 -7.31 1.70
N PHE A 125 -7.70 -7.21 2.86
CA PHE A 125 -7.68 -8.25 3.89
C PHE A 125 -8.93 -9.14 3.90
N ALA A 126 -10.11 -8.55 3.68
CA ALA A 126 -11.38 -9.27 3.71
C ALA A 126 -11.87 -9.69 2.31
N GLY A 127 -11.21 -9.23 1.24
CA GLY A 127 -11.68 -9.49 -0.13
C GLY A 127 -12.94 -8.71 -0.51
N GLU A 128 -13.34 -7.72 0.29
CA GLU A 128 -14.54 -6.90 0.08
C GLU A 128 -14.29 -5.84 -1.00
N LEU A 129 -13.99 -6.31 -2.23
CA LEU A 129 -13.50 -5.45 -3.31
C LEU A 129 -14.53 -4.39 -3.73
N ASP A 130 -15.81 -4.76 -3.87
CA ASP A 130 -16.87 -3.83 -4.28
C ASP A 130 -17.15 -2.81 -3.20
N PHE A 131 -17.17 -3.23 -1.92
CA PHE A 131 -17.34 -2.33 -0.80
C PHE A 131 -16.15 -1.34 -0.70
N GLY A 132 -14.92 -1.82 -0.83
CA GLY A 132 -13.73 -0.96 -0.85
C GLY A 132 -13.73 0.03 -2.02
N ALA A 133 -14.17 -0.40 -3.22
CA ALA A 133 -14.32 0.48 -4.37
C ALA A 133 -15.38 1.58 -4.12
N GLU A 134 -16.50 1.24 -3.50
CA GLU A 134 -17.53 2.21 -3.14
C GLU A 134 -17.05 3.20 -2.08
N CYS A 135 -16.32 2.73 -1.06
CA CYS A 135 -15.71 3.60 -0.05
C CYS A 135 -14.74 4.60 -0.68
N THR A 136 -13.82 4.14 -1.54
CA THR A 136 -12.88 5.05 -2.21
C THR A 136 -13.58 5.98 -3.18
N ARG A 137 -14.61 5.55 -3.90
CA ARG A 137 -15.43 6.41 -4.76
C ARG A 137 -16.11 7.53 -3.97
N ARG A 138 -16.70 7.22 -2.82
CA ARG A 138 -17.32 8.20 -1.92
C ARG A 138 -16.29 9.18 -1.36
N GLY A 139 -15.16 8.70 -0.84
CA GLY A 139 -14.09 9.55 -0.34
C GLY A 139 -13.57 10.51 -1.40
N LEU A 140 -13.36 10.03 -2.63
CA LEU A 140 -12.90 10.85 -3.76
C LEU A 140 -13.96 11.80 -4.29
N ALA A 141 -15.24 11.51 -4.11
CA ALA A 141 -16.34 12.44 -4.40
C ALA A 141 -16.36 13.61 -3.39
N ILE A 142 -16.04 13.35 -2.12
CA ILE A 142 -15.90 14.38 -1.07
C ILE A 142 -14.66 15.23 -1.33
N ASN A 143 -13.50 14.60 -1.57
CA ASN A 143 -12.25 15.30 -1.83
C ASN A 143 -11.52 14.73 -3.06
N PRO A 144 -11.78 15.28 -4.26
CA PRO A 144 -11.11 14.84 -5.50
C PRO A 144 -9.58 15.09 -5.50
N ASN A 145 -9.08 15.92 -4.58
CA ASN A 145 -7.65 16.23 -4.44
C ASN A 145 -6.94 15.31 -3.42
N HIS A 146 -7.61 14.33 -2.85
CA HIS A 146 -7.02 13.36 -1.94
C HIS A 146 -6.10 12.39 -2.71
N ALA A 147 -4.85 12.75 -2.89
CA ALA A 147 -3.88 11.98 -3.68
C ALA A 147 -3.79 10.51 -3.23
N ARG A 148 -3.70 10.25 -1.92
CA ARG A 148 -3.65 8.89 -1.37
C ARG A 148 -4.91 8.08 -1.64
N GLY A 149 -6.06 8.73 -1.69
CA GLY A 149 -7.33 8.09 -2.06
C GLY A 149 -7.28 7.54 -3.50
N TRP A 150 -6.70 8.28 -4.43
CA TRP A 150 -6.49 7.81 -5.81
C TRP A 150 -5.53 6.61 -5.87
N GLN A 151 -4.45 6.63 -5.09
CA GLN A 151 -3.50 5.53 -5.00
C GLN A 151 -4.18 4.25 -4.44
N GLN A 152 -4.99 4.38 -3.39
CA GLN A 152 -5.73 3.27 -2.79
C GLN A 152 -6.79 2.72 -3.74
N SER A 153 -7.52 3.62 -4.42
CA SER A 153 -8.48 3.23 -5.45
C SER A 153 -7.81 2.49 -6.62
N ALA A 154 -6.63 2.93 -7.07
CA ALA A 154 -5.88 2.24 -8.13
C ALA A 154 -5.58 0.78 -7.76
N TRP A 155 -5.16 0.50 -6.52
CA TRP A 155 -4.97 -0.86 -6.03
C TRP A 155 -6.25 -1.69 -6.08
N ILE A 156 -7.37 -1.14 -5.61
CA ILE A 156 -8.66 -1.84 -5.64
C ILE A 156 -9.08 -2.14 -7.08
N GLN A 157 -8.87 -1.20 -8.02
CA GLN A 157 -9.16 -1.42 -9.43
C GLN A 157 -8.28 -2.52 -10.05
N ILE A 158 -7.01 -2.65 -9.63
CA ILE A 158 -6.15 -3.78 -9.99
C ILE A 158 -6.76 -5.10 -9.50
N TYR A 159 -7.19 -5.15 -8.23
CA TYR A 159 -7.77 -6.36 -7.64
C TYR A 159 -9.08 -6.76 -8.33
N LEU A 160 -9.87 -5.79 -8.78
CA LEU A 160 -11.09 -5.99 -9.56
C LEU A 160 -10.83 -6.45 -11.01
N GLY A 161 -9.61 -6.23 -11.53
CA GLY A 161 -9.26 -6.46 -12.94
C GLY A 161 -9.62 -5.31 -13.87
N ASN A 162 -9.96 -4.13 -13.33
CA ASN A 162 -10.29 -2.92 -14.08
C ASN A 162 -9.01 -2.14 -14.44
N HIS A 163 -8.17 -2.74 -15.26
CA HIS A 163 -6.78 -2.31 -15.51
C HIS A 163 -6.68 -0.89 -16.05
N GLN A 164 -7.56 -0.49 -16.98
CA GLN A 164 -7.55 0.86 -17.53
C GLN A 164 -7.85 1.93 -16.46
N THR A 165 -8.89 1.71 -15.67
CA THR A 165 -9.26 2.60 -14.55
C THR A 165 -8.16 2.66 -13.51
N ALA A 166 -7.47 1.54 -13.23
CA ALA A 166 -6.33 1.52 -12.32
C ALA A 166 -5.19 2.45 -12.77
N LEU A 167 -4.84 2.44 -14.07
CA LEU A 167 -3.82 3.35 -14.62
C LEU A 167 -4.26 4.82 -14.57
N GLU A 168 -5.53 5.10 -14.83
CA GLU A 168 -6.07 6.46 -14.73
C GLU A 168 -5.97 6.98 -13.28
N HIS A 169 -6.32 6.16 -12.30
CA HIS A 169 -6.23 6.51 -10.89
C HIS A 169 -4.77 6.67 -10.43
N ALA A 170 -3.85 5.82 -10.88
CA ALA A 170 -2.43 5.94 -10.61
C ALA A 170 -1.85 7.25 -11.15
N ARG A 171 -2.22 7.65 -12.39
CA ARG A 171 -1.84 8.93 -12.97
C ARG A 171 -2.40 10.14 -12.20
N GLN A 172 -3.63 10.03 -11.68
CA GLN A 172 -4.20 11.08 -10.83
C GLN A 172 -3.41 11.26 -9.54
N TYR A 173 -2.98 10.15 -8.91
CA TYR A 173 -2.11 10.18 -7.75
C TYR A 173 -0.79 10.92 -8.06
N GLU A 174 -0.10 10.55 -9.16
CA GLU A 174 1.14 11.20 -9.58
C GLU A 174 0.96 12.70 -9.83
N ARG A 175 -0.11 13.07 -10.53
CA ARG A 175 -0.44 14.46 -10.84
C ARG A 175 -0.68 15.31 -9.60
N LEU A 176 -1.37 14.75 -8.60
CA LEU A 176 -1.75 15.47 -7.38
C LEU A 176 -0.58 15.58 -6.39
N SER A 177 0.34 14.62 -6.38
CA SER A 177 1.45 14.58 -5.41
C SER A 177 2.78 14.15 -6.05
N PRO A 178 3.34 14.93 -6.99
CA PRO A 178 4.51 14.55 -7.79
C PRO A 178 5.81 14.44 -6.99
N ARG A 179 5.83 14.84 -5.73
CA ARG A 179 6.97 14.74 -4.80
C ARG A 179 6.72 13.78 -3.64
N ASP A 180 5.64 12.99 -3.69
CA ASP A 180 5.37 12.03 -2.64
C ASP A 180 6.47 10.95 -2.59
N PRO A 181 7.10 10.72 -1.43
CA PRO A 181 8.11 9.67 -1.30
C PRO A 181 7.62 8.26 -1.66
N THR A 182 6.31 8.07 -1.73
CA THR A 182 5.69 6.79 -2.08
C THR A 182 5.21 6.69 -3.52
N LEU A 183 5.65 7.61 -4.41
CA LEU A 183 5.37 7.52 -5.86
C LEU A 183 5.84 6.21 -6.50
N ILE A 184 6.78 5.52 -5.88
CA ILE A 184 7.16 4.16 -6.26
C ILE A 184 5.96 3.20 -6.32
N GLN A 185 4.91 3.46 -5.53
CA GLN A 185 3.67 2.68 -5.56
C GLN A 185 2.92 2.85 -6.88
N SER A 186 2.94 4.03 -7.48
CA SER A 186 2.33 4.26 -8.79
C SER A 186 3.07 3.48 -9.90
N LYS A 187 4.41 3.50 -9.89
CA LYS A 187 5.20 2.65 -10.80
C LYS A 187 4.88 1.17 -10.61
N LEU A 188 4.73 0.74 -9.36
CA LEU A 188 4.38 -0.64 -9.04
C LEU A 188 2.98 -0.98 -9.57
N GLN A 189 2.00 -0.12 -9.39
CA GLN A 189 0.64 -0.28 -9.92
C GLN A 189 0.65 -0.40 -11.46
N ALA A 190 1.41 0.46 -12.14
CA ALA A 190 1.56 0.40 -13.58
C ALA A 190 2.23 -0.92 -14.03
N ALA A 191 3.27 -1.38 -13.32
CA ALA A 191 3.91 -2.66 -13.61
C ALA A 191 2.93 -3.84 -13.48
N TYR A 192 2.06 -3.84 -12.46
CA TYR A 192 1.00 -4.84 -12.30
C TYR A 192 0.04 -4.83 -13.50
N VAL A 193 -0.43 -3.65 -13.88
CA VAL A 193 -1.38 -3.53 -14.99
C VAL A 193 -0.75 -4.00 -16.30
N HIS A 194 0.46 -3.57 -16.62
CA HIS A 194 1.16 -4.01 -17.83
C HIS A 194 1.34 -5.53 -17.86
N LEU A 195 1.72 -6.14 -16.74
CA LEU A 195 1.87 -7.58 -16.64
C LEU A 195 0.55 -8.32 -16.89
N PHE A 196 -0.56 -7.87 -16.28
CA PHE A 196 -1.86 -8.50 -16.49
C PHE A 196 -2.42 -8.30 -17.91
N GLN A 197 -1.97 -7.26 -18.62
CA GLN A 197 -2.28 -7.01 -20.01
C GLN A 197 -1.36 -7.79 -20.98
N GLY A 198 -0.32 -8.47 -20.48
CA GLY A 198 0.65 -9.20 -21.28
C GLY A 198 1.79 -8.35 -21.83
N HIS A 199 1.91 -7.11 -21.41
CA HIS A 199 3.00 -6.16 -21.75
C HIS A 199 4.18 -6.39 -20.81
N TYR A 200 4.86 -7.55 -20.97
CA TYR A 200 5.85 -8.00 -19.99
C TYR A 200 7.14 -7.18 -20.01
N GLU A 201 7.54 -6.64 -21.16
CA GLU A 201 8.71 -5.78 -21.32
C GLU A 201 8.53 -4.45 -20.56
N GLU A 202 7.36 -3.82 -20.69
CA GLU A 202 7.02 -2.59 -19.97
C GLU A 202 6.96 -2.86 -18.46
N ALA A 203 6.38 -3.99 -18.06
CA ALA A 203 6.36 -4.39 -16.66
C ALA A 203 7.76 -4.61 -16.10
N ALA A 204 8.66 -5.26 -16.86
CA ALA A 204 10.05 -5.49 -16.49
C ALA A 204 10.83 -4.17 -16.38
N HIS A 205 10.65 -3.24 -17.33
CA HIS A 205 11.30 -1.94 -17.31
C HIS A 205 10.93 -1.13 -16.05
N LEU A 206 9.64 -1.10 -15.68
CA LEU A 206 9.18 -0.44 -14.46
C LEU A 206 9.74 -1.12 -13.20
N ALA A 207 9.79 -2.45 -13.18
CA ALA A 207 10.33 -3.21 -12.06
C ALA A 207 11.86 -3.01 -11.89
N GLU A 208 12.60 -2.84 -12.99
CA GLU A 208 14.03 -2.44 -12.98
C GLU A 208 14.23 -1.07 -12.36
N GLN A 209 13.42 -0.09 -12.74
CA GLN A 209 13.47 1.25 -12.12
C GLN A 209 13.21 1.17 -10.61
N ILE A 210 12.16 0.43 -10.19
CA ILE A 210 11.79 0.26 -8.78
C ILE A 210 12.94 -0.36 -7.99
N SER A 211 13.52 -1.46 -8.48
CA SER A 211 14.61 -2.18 -7.79
C SER A 211 15.92 -1.40 -7.75
N SER A 212 16.20 -0.56 -8.76
CA SER A 212 17.34 0.34 -8.78
C SER A 212 17.17 1.53 -7.82
N GLU A 213 15.99 2.15 -7.79
CA GLU A 213 15.69 3.28 -6.91
C GLU A 213 15.62 2.86 -5.43
N ARG A 214 15.14 1.64 -5.15
CA ARG A 214 14.97 1.10 -3.79
C ARG A 214 15.45 -0.35 -3.69
N PRO A 215 16.75 -0.61 -3.63
CA PRO A 215 17.31 -1.97 -3.58
C PRO A 215 16.85 -2.82 -2.38
N ALA A 216 16.46 -2.18 -1.26
CA ALA A 216 15.93 -2.85 -0.07
C ALA A 216 14.41 -3.13 -0.15
N PHE A 217 13.74 -2.72 -1.22
CA PHE A 217 12.31 -2.91 -1.39
C PHE A 217 12.00 -4.24 -2.09
N ALA A 218 11.77 -5.29 -1.30
CA ALA A 218 11.54 -6.66 -1.79
C ALA A 218 10.45 -6.77 -2.90
N PRO A 219 9.32 -6.03 -2.86
CA PRO A 219 8.36 -6.04 -3.96
C PRO A 219 8.97 -5.73 -5.34
N GLY A 220 9.92 -4.80 -5.45
CA GLY A 220 10.58 -4.48 -6.72
C GLY A 220 11.27 -5.70 -7.33
N TRP A 221 12.06 -6.42 -6.55
CA TRP A 221 12.75 -7.63 -7.00
C TRP A 221 11.82 -8.76 -7.38
N ARG A 222 10.73 -8.95 -6.63
CA ARG A 222 9.71 -9.96 -6.96
C ARG A 222 9.07 -9.70 -8.32
N TRP A 223 8.74 -8.42 -8.60
CA TRP A 223 8.15 -8.02 -9.86
C TRP A 223 9.14 -8.09 -11.02
N LEU A 224 10.39 -7.74 -10.78
CA LEU A 224 11.46 -7.89 -11.77
C LEU A 224 11.66 -9.35 -12.13
N ALA A 225 11.73 -10.24 -11.15
CA ALA A 225 11.86 -11.67 -11.37
C ALA A 225 10.71 -12.22 -12.22
N LEU A 226 9.47 -11.92 -11.82
CA LEU A 226 8.26 -12.34 -12.51
C LEU A 226 8.21 -11.83 -13.95
N SER A 227 8.42 -10.54 -14.16
CA SER A 227 8.35 -9.93 -15.49
C SER A 227 9.44 -10.47 -16.43
N LYS A 228 10.69 -10.60 -15.93
CA LYS A 228 11.80 -11.17 -16.71
C LYS A 228 11.56 -12.64 -17.07
N ALA A 229 10.98 -13.42 -16.17
CA ALA A 229 10.61 -14.81 -16.49
C ALA A 229 9.58 -14.87 -17.62
N LEU A 230 8.58 -14.00 -17.60
CA LEU A 230 7.53 -13.96 -18.62
C LEU A 230 8.00 -13.37 -19.96
N THR A 231 9.08 -12.57 -20.00
CA THR A 231 9.75 -12.18 -21.27
C THR A 231 10.69 -13.27 -21.82
N GLY A 232 10.92 -14.36 -21.06
CA GLY A 232 11.86 -15.43 -21.44
C GLY A 232 13.32 -15.16 -21.00
N ASP A 233 13.61 -14.04 -20.32
CA ASP A 233 14.95 -13.73 -19.78
C ASP A 233 15.16 -14.45 -18.44
N ALA A 234 15.37 -15.76 -18.51
CA ALA A 234 15.58 -16.62 -17.34
C ALA A 234 16.82 -16.23 -16.52
N ALA A 235 17.86 -15.69 -17.15
CA ALA A 235 19.08 -15.31 -16.45
C ALA A 235 18.84 -14.13 -15.51
N SER A 236 18.22 -13.05 -16.01
CA SER A 236 17.83 -11.89 -15.21
C SER A 236 16.77 -12.23 -14.17
N ALA A 237 15.80 -13.08 -14.51
CA ALA A 237 14.78 -13.57 -13.58
C ALA A 237 15.42 -14.25 -12.37
N ASN A 238 16.35 -15.18 -12.58
CA ASN A 238 17.07 -15.86 -11.50
C ASN A 238 17.90 -14.91 -10.60
N ILE A 239 18.52 -13.89 -11.18
CA ILE A 239 19.24 -12.86 -10.40
C ILE A 239 18.26 -12.11 -9.49
N ALA A 240 17.14 -11.67 -10.04
CA ALA A 240 16.13 -10.94 -9.29
C ALA A 240 15.46 -11.81 -8.21
N THR A 241 15.20 -13.10 -8.51
CA THR A 241 14.68 -14.07 -7.54
C THR A 241 15.63 -14.25 -6.35
N ARG A 242 16.94 -14.42 -6.60
CA ARG A 242 17.92 -14.50 -5.51
C ARG A 242 17.90 -13.25 -4.63
N LYS A 243 17.84 -12.06 -5.24
CA LYS A 243 17.74 -10.80 -4.50
C LYS A 243 16.46 -10.72 -3.67
N ALA A 244 15.33 -11.15 -4.18
CA ALA A 244 14.09 -11.21 -3.43
C ALA A 244 14.19 -12.18 -2.24
N LEU A 245 14.79 -13.36 -2.43
CA LEU A 245 14.99 -14.38 -1.40
C LEU A 245 16.06 -13.98 -0.36
N GLU A 246 17.10 -13.21 -0.74
CA GLU A 246 18.05 -12.60 0.21
C GLU A 246 17.31 -11.65 1.18
N LEU A 247 16.35 -10.86 0.67
CA LEU A 247 15.55 -9.94 1.48
C LEU A 247 14.46 -10.66 2.31
N ASN A 248 13.92 -11.75 1.79
CA ASN A 248 12.95 -12.58 2.48
C ASN A 248 13.04 -14.06 2.04
N PRO A 249 13.72 -14.92 2.82
CA PRO A 249 13.93 -16.32 2.49
C PRO A 249 12.65 -17.20 2.48
N SER A 250 11.55 -16.71 3.06
CA SER A 250 10.30 -17.48 3.17
C SER A 250 9.35 -17.32 1.97
N LEU A 251 9.78 -16.62 0.91
CA LEU A 251 8.96 -16.42 -0.29
C LEU A 251 8.73 -17.72 -1.04
N THR A 252 7.47 -18.01 -1.38
CA THR A 252 7.07 -19.10 -2.28
C THR A 252 6.18 -18.57 -3.40
N ALA A 253 6.16 -19.24 -4.53
CA ALA A 253 5.29 -18.88 -5.66
C ALA A 253 3.81 -18.86 -5.25
N SER A 254 3.37 -19.85 -4.47
CA SER A 254 2.00 -19.94 -3.97
C SER A 254 1.63 -18.77 -3.06
N ALA A 255 2.50 -18.43 -2.09
CA ALA A 255 2.27 -17.30 -1.18
C ALA A 255 2.24 -15.97 -1.94
N LEU A 256 3.12 -15.79 -2.93
CA LEU A 256 3.17 -14.58 -3.76
C LEU A 256 1.93 -14.41 -4.63
N ALA A 257 1.44 -15.50 -5.24
CA ALA A 257 0.27 -15.48 -6.11
C ALA A 257 -1.03 -15.15 -5.35
N THR A 258 -1.12 -15.56 -4.09
CA THR A 258 -2.31 -15.36 -3.24
C THR A 258 -2.21 -14.15 -2.31
N MET A 259 -1.11 -13.40 -2.35
CA MET A 259 -0.91 -12.23 -1.49
C MET A 259 -1.96 -11.13 -1.70
N MET A 260 -2.47 -11.01 -2.92
CA MET A 260 -3.47 -10.03 -3.31
C MET A 260 -4.82 -10.69 -3.56
N PRO A 261 -5.93 -10.04 -3.19
CA PRO A 261 -7.28 -10.57 -3.38
C PRO A 261 -7.76 -10.33 -4.82
N LEU A 262 -7.06 -10.89 -5.81
CA LEU A 262 -7.42 -10.73 -7.21
C LEU A 262 -8.73 -11.45 -7.52
N ARG A 263 -9.68 -10.73 -8.15
CA ARG A 263 -10.99 -11.28 -8.54
C ARG A 263 -10.88 -12.28 -9.70
N ARG A 264 -9.95 -12.01 -10.64
CA ARG A 264 -9.81 -12.82 -11.84
C ARG A 264 -8.88 -13.99 -11.59
N ALA A 265 -9.40 -15.21 -11.64
CA ALA A 265 -8.60 -16.43 -11.46
C ALA A 265 -7.43 -16.53 -12.46
N VAL A 266 -7.62 -16.06 -13.70
CA VAL A 266 -6.55 -16.05 -14.72
C VAL A 266 -5.35 -15.19 -14.30
N ASP A 267 -5.56 -14.12 -13.53
CA ASP A 267 -4.47 -13.27 -13.05
C ASP A 267 -3.71 -13.96 -11.90
N VAL A 268 -4.41 -14.70 -11.04
CA VAL A 268 -3.79 -15.51 -9.97
C VAL A 268 -2.92 -16.62 -10.58
N GLU A 269 -3.45 -17.37 -11.54
CA GLU A 269 -2.70 -18.44 -12.22
C GLU A 269 -1.48 -17.89 -12.95
N ARG A 270 -1.61 -16.75 -13.64
CA ARG A 270 -0.49 -16.08 -14.31
C ARG A 270 0.61 -15.70 -13.33
N LEU A 271 0.26 -15.18 -12.15
CA LEU A 271 1.24 -14.88 -11.11
C LEU A 271 1.95 -16.14 -10.63
N LYS A 272 1.18 -17.20 -10.34
CA LYS A 272 1.73 -18.48 -9.86
C LYS A 272 2.69 -19.10 -10.85
N GLU A 273 2.26 -19.24 -12.11
CA GLU A 273 3.10 -19.76 -13.19
C GLU A 273 4.36 -18.91 -13.39
N GLY A 274 4.21 -17.60 -13.43
CA GLY A 274 5.33 -16.68 -13.63
C GLY A 274 6.34 -16.72 -12.48
N TYR A 275 5.90 -16.82 -11.21
CA TYR A 275 6.81 -16.97 -10.08
C TYR A 275 7.51 -18.33 -10.07
N LEU A 276 6.85 -19.41 -10.48
CA LEU A 276 7.50 -20.72 -10.67
C LEU A 276 8.55 -20.65 -11.78
N LEU A 277 8.23 -20.04 -12.92
CA LEU A 277 9.18 -19.83 -14.02
C LEU A 277 10.37 -18.95 -13.61
N ALA A 278 10.15 -17.97 -12.71
CA ALA A 278 11.21 -17.15 -12.17
C ALA A 278 12.13 -17.89 -11.18
N GLY A 279 11.77 -19.12 -10.76
CA GLY A 279 12.55 -19.95 -9.86
C GLY A 279 12.27 -19.75 -8.37
N PHE A 280 11.12 -19.18 -8.00
CA PHE A 280 10.68 -19.22 -6.61
C PHE A 280 10.30 -20.63 -6.19
N PRO A 281 10.50 -21.04 -4.93
CA PRO A 281 9.99 -22.29 -4.38
C PRO A 281 8.47 -22.39 -4.59
N PRO A 282 7.89 -23.59 -4.77
CA PRO A 282 6.47 -23.82 -5.00
C PRO A 282 5.56 -23.42 -3.83
#